data_1c68ddb27fad03aa420395ad2522566d
#
_entry.id   1c68ddb27fad03aa420395ad2522566d
#
_cell.length_a   1.000
_cell.length_b   1.000
_cell.length_c   1.000
_cell.angle_alpha   90.00
_cell.angle_beta   90.00
_cell.angle_gamma   90.00
#
_symmetry.space_group_name_H-M   'P 1'
#
loop_
_entity.id
_entity.type
_entity.pdbx_description
1 polymer ?
#
loop_
_entity_poly.entity_id
_entity_poly.type
_entity_poly.pdbx_seq_one_letter_code
_entity_poly.pdbx_strand_id
1 'polypeptide(L)'
;MGREYDGLSLPAAVPGIHHVTSITGDVQRNVDFYVGALGLRFVKKSINQDVPDTYHIYFGDYLGTPGTAMTFFGWPSWPKRRAGSGQVTTVGFTIPEGSFEFWVKRLRDLHIESSRATRFDGDVITIHDPDGIELDLVTGSSALKLTPWPDGPVPNEHAIHGFHSVTLTVAEAQASVDFLTKTMGFRQKAQDGRRTRFETGGGGPDSILDLVESPEGPAGEESIGTVHHVAWRAPDDKHQADWREKLIAAGRNVTPVIDRWYFKSIYYREPGGVLFEIATDSPGFTIDEKPGALGSGLSLPPWFQVRRDTLGETLTPIVIPTNLVQGRASSR
;
A
#
# COMPACT_ATOMS: atom_id res chain seq x y z
N MET A 1 40.19 -10.50 -3.06
CA MET A 1 39.74 -11.88 -3.27
C MET A 1 38.23 -11.86 -3.34
N GLY A 2 37.68 -11.81 -4.55
CA GLY A 2 36.25 -11.90 -4.77
C GLY A 2 35.77 -13.30 -4.53
N ARG A 3 34.79 -13.51 -3.69
CA ARG A 3 34.06 -14.77 -3.63
C ARG A 3 33.19 -14.86 -4.87
N GLU A 4 33.52 -15.77 -5.78
CA GLU A 4 32.62 -16.23 -6.82
C GLU A 4 31.41 -16.88 -6.12
N TYR A 5 30.22 -16.31 -6.33
CA TYR A 5 28.96 -16.93 -5.90
C TYR A 5 28.53 -17.89 -7.00
N ASP A 6 28.94 -19.18 -6.87
CA ASP A 6 28.49 -20.24 -7.75
C ASP A 6 26.99 -20.47 -7.65
N GLY A 7 26.26 -20.23 -8.73
CA GLY A 7 25.00 -20.86 -9.04
C GLY A 7 23.69 -20.20 -8.57
N LEU A 8 23.71 -19.05 -7.93
CA LEU A 8 22.48 -18.33 -7.54
C LEU A 8 22.14 -17.26 -8.59
N SER A 9 21.10 -17.51 -9.39
CA SER A 9 20.48 -16.47 -10.21
C SER A 9 19.75 -15.52 -9.28
N LEU A 10 20.42 -14.43 -8.87
CA LEU A 10 19.76 -13.37 -8.08
C LEU A 10 18.54 -12.81 -8.85
N PRO A 11 17.44 -12.46 -8.15
CA PRO A 11 16.27 -11.95 -8.82
C PRO A 11 16.60 -10.68 -9.61
N ALA A 12 16.15 -10.64 -10.87
CA ALA A 12 16.45 -9.53 -11.77
C ALA A 12 15.67 -8.26 -11.38
N ALA A 13 14.40 -8.41 -10.99
CA ALA A 13 13.50 -7.32 -10.61
C ALA A 13 12.45 -7.80 -9.60
N VAL A 14 11.91 -6.89 -8.78
CA VAL A 14 10.71 -7.17 -7.97
C VAL A 14 9.49 -7.25 -8.90
N PRO A 15 8.53 -8.17 -8.65
CA PRO A 15 7.37 -8.31 -9.55
C PRO A 15 6.43 -7.11 -9.57
N GLY A 16 6.23 -6.44 -8.42
CA GLY A 16 5.31 -5.31 -8.26
C GLY A 16 5.11 -4.95 -6.80
N ILE A 17 4.15 -4.11 -6.52
CA ILE A 17 3.75 -3.70 -5.17
C ILE A 17 3.03 -4.86 -4.48
N HIS A 18 3.37 -5.17 -3.23
CA HIS A 18 2.66 -6.13 -2.38
C HIS A 18 1.55 -5.41 -1.59
N HIS A 19 1.93 -4.40 -0.82
CA HIS A 19 1.03 -3.58 -0.02
C HIS A 19 1.65 -2.20 0.24
N VAL A 20 0.81 -1.28 0.71
CA VAL A 20 1.23 0.03 1.21
C VAL A 20 0.68 0.18 2.62
N THR A 21 1.54 0.54 3.58
CA THR A 21 1.14 0.79 4.97
C THR A 21 1.25 2.27 5.29
N SER A 22 0.20 2.81 5.87
CA SER A 22 0.06 4.22 6.23
C SER A 22 -0.33 4.37 7.71
N ILE A 23 -0.41 5.61 8.18
CA ILE A 23 -0.73 5.93 9.57
C ILE A 23 -2.03 6.73 9.60
N THR A 24 -3.01 6.25 10.40
CA THR A 24 -4.28 6.94 10.63
C THR A 24 -4.45 7.35 12.09
N GLY A 25 -5.07 8.49 12.31
CA GLY A 25 -5.43 8.96 13.65
C GLY A 25 -6.81 8.49 14.12
N ASP A 26 -7.69 8.17 13.20
CA ASP A 26 -9.06 7.72 13.50
C ASP A 26 -9.40 6.50 12.65
N VAL A 27 -9.31 5.34 13.28
CA VAL A 27 -9.51 4.03 12.62
C VAL A 27 -10.93 3.89 12.08
N GLN A 28 -11.96 4.39 12.77
CA GLN A 28 -13.34 4.27 12.29
C GLN A 28 -13.56 5.14 11.05
N ARG A 29 -13.12 6.39 11.06
CA ARG A 29 -13.21 7.29 9.91
C ARG A 29 -12.42 6.76 8.72
N ASN A 30 -11.28 6.12 8.98
CA ASN A 30 -10.48 5.44 7.96
C ASN A 30 -11.26 4.27 7.33
N VAL A 31 -11.90 3.41 8.15
CA VAL A 31 -12.76 2.31 7.67
C VAL A 31 -13.93 2.84 6.86
N ASP A 32 -14.61 3.89 7.32
CA ASP A 32 -15.74 4.48 6.62
C ASP A 32 -15.34 5.01 5.23
N PHE A 33 -14.13 5.55 5.10
CA PHE A 33 -13.61 6.04 3.82
C PHE A 33 -13.19 4.91 2.89
N TYR A 34 -12.30 4.01 3.32
CA TYR A 34 -11.76 2.97 2.43
C TYR A 34 -12.80 1.92 2.05
N VAL A 35 -13.72 1.58 2.95
CA VAL A 35 -14.85 0.68 2.66
C VAL A 35 -15.98 1.45 1.99
N GLY A 36 -16.45 2.54 2.59
CA GLY A 36 -17.65 3.24 2.14
C GLY A 36 -17.46 4.06 0.88
N ALA A 37 -16.40 4.85 0.79
CA ALA A 37 -16.18 5.71 -0.36
C ALA A 37 -15.43 4.97 -1.48
N LEU A 38 -14.33 4.28 -1.19
CA LEU A 38 -13.51 3.62 -2.20
C LEU A 38 -13.99 2.21 -2.55
N GLY A 39 -14.81 1.57 -1.72
CA GLY A 39 -15.34 0.24 -1.99
C GLY A 39 -14.31 -0.87 -1.85
N LEU A 40 -13.21 -0.64 -1.14
CA LEU A 40 -12.27 -1.70 -0.78
C LEU A 40 -12.85 -2.56 0.33
N ARG A 41 -12.64 -3.87 0.27
CA ARG A 41 -13.07 -4.75 1.34
C ARG A 41 -12.20 -4.58 2.56
N PHE A 42 -12.80 -4.57 3.75
CA PHE A 42 -12.09 -4.69 5.02
C PHE A 42 -11.63 -6.15 5.19
N VAL A 43 -10.35 -6.40 4.91
CA VAL A 43 -9.79 -7.76 4.81
C VAL A 43 -9.35 -8.30 6.16
N LYS A 44 -8.74 -7.45 6.99
CA LYS A 44 -8.17 -7.91 8.26
C LYS A 44 -8.23 -6.82 9.33
N LYS A 45 -8.64 -7.22 10.52
CA LYS A 45 -8.52 -6.46 11.76
C LYS A 45 -7.52 -7.16 12.66
N SER A 46 -6.33 -6.60 12.80
CA SER A 46 -5.25 -7.14 13.60
C SER A 46 -4.58 -6.05 14.44
N ILE A 47 -3.44 -6.35 15.02
CA ILE A 47 -2.61 -5.44 15.81
C ILE A 47 -1.30 -5.16 15.09
N ASN A 48 -0.70 -4.01 15.37
CA ASN A 48 0.70 -3.77 15.06
C ASN A 48 1.56 -4.66 15.97
N GLN A 49 2.35 -5.56 15.38
CA GLN A 49 3.12 -6.55 16.15
C GLN A 49 4.29 -5.92 16.91
N ASP A 50 4.75 -4.74 16.50
CA ASP A 50 5.82 -4.00 17.16
C ASP A 50 5.26 -3.08 18.28
N VAL A 51 3.99 -2.63 18.16
CA VAL A 51 3.25 -1.84 19.15
C VAL A 51 1.85 -2.44 19.35
N PRO A 52 1.73 -3.55 20.12
CA PRO A 52 0.52 -4.39 20.11
C PRO A 52 -0.78 -3.76 20.62
N ASP A 53 -0.69 -2.63 21.31
CA ASP A 53 -1.87 -1.88 21.79
C ASP A 53 -2.47 -0.98 20.69
N THR A 54 -2.04 -1.18 19.45
CA THR A 54 -2.39 -0.40 18.27
C THR A 54 -2.96 -1.31 17.18
N TYR A 55 -4.02 -0.89 16.52
CA TYR A 55 -4.55 -1.60 15.36
C TYR A 55 -3.58 -1.62 14.19
N HIS A 56 -3.58 -2.75 13.48
CA HIS A 56 -3.15 -2.87 12.11
C HIS A 56 -4.32 -3.39 11.28
N ILE A 57 -4.89 -2.55 10.45
CA ILE A 57 -6.07 -2.85 9.63
C ILE A 57 -5.69 -2.88 8.15
N TYR A 58 -6.42 -3.70 7.38
CA TYR A 58 -6.10 -3.98 5.98
C TYR A 58 -7.35 -3.89 5.11
N PHE A 59 -7.22 -3.23 3.98
CA PHE A 59 -8.23 -3.12 2.93
C PHE A 59 -7.67 -3.69 1.62
N GLY A 60 -8.51 -4.27 0.78
CA GLY A 60 -8.05 -4.82 -0.50
C GLY A 60 -9.20 -5.29 -1.38
N ASP A 61 -8.89 -6.19 -2.31
CA ASP A 61 -9.91 -6.96 -3.02
C ASP A 61 -10.59 -7.97 -2.06
N TYR A 62 -11.41 -8.89 -2.58
CA TYR A 62 -12.14 -9.86 -1.73
C TYR A 62 -11.24 -10.72 -0.84
N LEU A 63 -10.01 -11.01 -1.25
CA LEU A 63 -9.07 -11.88 -0.53
C LEU A 63 -7.88 -11.13 0.09
N GLY A 64 -7.69 -9.85 -0.23
CA GLY A 64 -6.48 -9.11 0.10
C GLY A 64 -5.28 -9.58 -0.72
N THR A 65 -5.52 -9.84 -2.01
CA THR A 65 -4.49 -10.30 -2.94
C THR A 65 -3.27 -9.36 -2.92
N PRO A 66 -2.02 -9.88 -2.92
CA PRO A 66 -0.84 -9.04 -3.08
C PRO A 66 -0.96 -8.10 -4.29
N GLY A 67 -0.71 -6.82 -4.08
CA GLY A 67 -0.98 -5.76 -5.06
C GLY A 67 -2.29 -5.01 -4.84
N THR A 68 -3.07 -5.39 -3.81
CA THR A 68 -4.33 -4.68 -3.48
C THR A 68 -4.38 -4.15 -2.06
N ALA A 69 -3.52 -4.62 -1.16
CA ALA A 69 -3.64 -4.41 0.27
C ALA A 69 -3.14 -3.01 0.71
N MET A 70 -4.07 -2.06 0.88
CA MET A 70 -3.82 -0.79 1.59
C MET A 70 -4.02 -1.02 3.08
N THR A 71 -3.01 -0.68 3.90
CA THR A 71 -3.02 -1.01 5.33
C THR A 71 -2.73 0.20 6.21
N PHE A 72 -3.17 0.16 7.47
CA PHE A 72 -3.00 1.28 8.38
C PHE A 72 -2.63 0.85 9.79
N PHE A 73 -1.68 1.60 10.37
CA PHE A 73 -1.48 1.64 11.82
C PHE A 73 -2.37 2.72 12.42
N GLY A 74 -3.13 2.38 13.48
CA GLY A 74 -4.00 3.32 14.18
C GLY A 74 -3.29 3.98 15.35
N TRP A 75 -2.75 5.19 15.20
CA TRP A 75 -2.04 5.94 16.23
C TRP A 75 -2.71 7.29 16.55
N PRO A 76 -3.81 7.29 17.31
CA PRO A 76 -4.63 8.48 17.54
C PRO A 76 -3.92 9.64 18.25
N SER A 77 -2.84 9.34 18.97
CA SER A 77 -2.07 10.34 19.73
C SER A 77 -0.88 10.93 18.97
N TRP A 78 -0.66 10.49 17.73
CA TRP A 78 0.46 11.02 16.94
C TRP A 78 0.14 12.39 16.33
N PRO A 79 1.16 13.21 16.04
CA PRO A 79 0.95 14.47 15.34
C PRO A 79 0.42 14.21 13.92
N LYS A 80 -0.41 15.12 13.41
CA LYS A 80 -0.81 15.14 12.00
C LYS A 80 0.13 16.05 11.22
N ARG A 81 0.71 15.55 10.13
CA ARG A 81 1.62 16.30 9.26
C ARG A 81 1.34 15.96 7.80
N ARG A 82 1.94 16.72 6.89
CA ARG A 82 1.97 16.38 5.45
C ARG A 82 3.20 15.55 5.15
N ALA A 83 3.08 14.65 4.19
CA ALA A 83 4.21 13.91 3.66
C ALA A 83 5.24 14.86 3.04
N GLY A 84 6.51 14.45 3.10
CA GLY A 84 7.63 15.24 2.59
C GLY A 84 8.71 14.38 1.94
N SER A 85 9.89 14.97 1.78
CA SER A 85 11.04 14.29 1.20
C SER A 85 11.48 13.08 2.03
N GLY A 86 11.80 11.97 1.37
CA GLY A 86 12.11 10.69 2.00
C GLY A 86 10.87 9.82 2.32
N GLN A 87 9.73 10.12 1.70
CA GLN A 87 8.49 9.36 1.90
C GLN A 87 7.79 9.04 0.58
N VAL A 88 6.87 8.08 0.63
CA VAL A 88 5.80 7.92 -0.37
C VAL A 88 4.80 9.05 -0.15
N THR A 89 4.55 9.87 -1.16
CA THR A 89 3.67 11.04 -1.06
C THR A 89 2.32 10.86 -1.73
N THR A 90 2.21 9.91 -2.68
CA THR A 90 0.96 9.60 -3.36
C THR A 90 0.83 8.09 -3.56
N VAL A 91 -0.36 7.54 -3.38
CA VAL A 91 -0.69 6.15 -3.69
C VAL A 91 -1.72 6.12 -4.82
N GLY A 92 -1.38 5.48 -5.94
CA GLY A 92 -2.26 5.32 -7.08
C GLY A 92 -3.01 4.00 -7.03
N PHE A 93 -4.33 4.04 -7.28
CA PHE A 93 -5.18 2.89 -7.49
C PHE A 93 -5.63 2.79 -8.95
N THR A 94 -5.71 1.57 -9.46
CA THR A 94 -6.23 1.31 -10.81
C THR A 94 -7.76 1.25 -10.78
N ILE A 95 -8.40 2.03 -11.63
CA ILE A 95 -9.84 1.92 -11.95
C ILE A 95 -10.01 1.44 -13.39
N PRO A 96 -11.06 0.65 -13.72
CA PRO A 96 -11.28 0.17 -15.06
C PRO A 96 -11.40 1.29 -16.08
N GLU A 97 -10.95 1.03 -17.31
CA GLU A 97 -11.22 1.92 -18.43
C GLU A 97 -12.72 2.18 -18.58
N GLY A 98 -13.10 3.45 -18.79
CA GLY A 98 -14.52 3.86 -18.84
C GLY A 98 -15.14 4.15 -17.47
N SER A 99 -14.44 3.92 -16.35
CA SER A 99 -14.97 4.19 -15.00
C SER A 99 -14.70 5.62 -14.50
N PHE A 100 -13.98 6.45 -15.26
CA PHE A 100 -13.56 7.79 -14.82
C PHE A 100 -14.73 8.67 -14.39
N GLU A 101 -15.76 8.82 -15.24
CA GLU A 101 -16.92 9.66 -14.92
C GLU A 101 -17.82 9.07 -13.81
N PHE A 102 -17.87 7.74 -13.66
CA PHE A 102 -18.50 7.11 -12.51
C PHE A 102 -17.83 7.57 -11.21
N TRP A 103 -16.50 7.53 -11.14
CA TRP A 103 -15.75 7.94 -9.96
C TRP A 103 -15.87 9.43 -9.67
N VAL A 104 -15.81 10.27 -10.69
CA VAL A 104 -16.05 11.73 -10.52
C VAL A 104 -17.43 12.00 -9.94
N LYS A 105 -18.46 11.33 -10.47
CA LYS A 105 -19.83 11.46 -9.94
C LYS A 105 -19.92 10.95 -8.50
N ARG A 106 -19.36 9.77 -8.21
CA ARG A 106 -19.39 9.15 -6.88
C ARG A 106 -18.74 10.05 -5.83
N LEU A 107 -17.54 10.55 -6.09
CA LEU A 107 -16.82 11.43 -5.16
C LEU A 107 -17.59 12.71 -4.88
N ARG A 108 -18.17 13.33 -5.91
CA ARG A 108 -19.03 14.49 -5.75
C ARG A 108 -20.27 14.18 -4.91
N ASP A 109 -20.95 13.08 -5.17
CA ASP A 109 -22.16 12.68 -4.43
C ASP A 109 -21.86 12.37 -2.95
N LEU A 110 -20.62 11.95 -2.65
CA LEU A 110 -20.10 11.72 -1.29
C LEU A 110 -19.45 12.98 -0.67
N HIS A 111 -19.49 14.13 -1.37
CA HIS A 111 -18.85 15.38 -0.94
C HIS A 111 -17.35 15.26 -0.67
N ILE A 112 -16.66 14.38 -1.41
CA ILE A 112 -15.21 14.24 -1.37
C ILE A 112 -14.63 15.17 -2.43
N GLU A 113 -13.77 16.10 -1.99
CA GLU A 113 -13.06 16.99 -2.90
C GLU A 113 -12.13 16.18 -3.81
N SER A 114 -12.17 16.48 -5.10
CA SER A 114 -11.32 15.81 -6.10
C SER A 114 -10.88 16.80 -7.16
N SER A 115 -9.69 16.57 -7.70
CA SER A 115 -9.17 17.28 -8.87
C SER A 115 -8.90 16.31 -10.01
N ARG A 116 -9.00 16.82 -11.25
CA ARG A 116 -8.63 16.08 -12.45
C ARG A 116 -7.25 16.55 -12.90
N ALA A 117 -6.39 15.62 -13.26
CA ALA A 117 -5.07 15.91 -13.79
C ALA A 117 -4.76 14.92 -14.93
N THR A 118 -3.78 15.26 -15.75
CA THR A 118 -3.14 14.31 -16.65
C THR A 118 -1.71 14.12 -16.18
N ARG A 119 -1.30 12.86 -15.97
CA ARG A 119 0.08 12.52 -15.65
C ARG A 119 0.62 11.58 -16.71
N PHE A 120 1.70 12.00 -17.37
CA PHE A 120 2.16 11.35 -18.58
C PHE A 120 1.00 11.28 -19.60
N ASP A 121 0.58 10.12 -20.04
CA ASP A 121 -0.51 9.93 -21.00
C ASP A 121 -1.82 9.46 -20.36
N GLY A 122 -1.95 9.52 -19.02
CA GLY A 122 -3.11 8.99 -18.28
C GLY A 122 -3.92 10.06 -17.55
N ASP A 123 -5.24 9.95 -17.64
CA ASP A 123 -6.15 10.75 -16.84
C ASP A 123 -6.19 10.24 -15.40
N VAL A 124 -6.14 11.18 -14.45
CA VAL A 124 -6.04 10.91 -13.02
C VAL A 124 -7.07 11.73 -12.26
N ILE A 125 -7.76 11.10 -11.31
CA ILE A 125 -8.55 11.78 -10.30
C ILE A 125 -7.74 11.76 -9.00
N THR A 126 -7.33 12.92 -8.51
CA THR A 126 -6.62 13.05 -7.24
C THR A 126 -7.60 13.42 -6.13
N ILE A 127 -7.52 12.70 -5.02
CA ILE A 127 -8.29 12.92 -3.80
C ILE A 127 -7.36 12.85 -2.59
N HIS A 128 -7.88 13.24 -1.42
CA HIS A 128 -7.19 13.01 -0.16
C HIS A 128 -8.06 12.15 0.75
N ASP A 129 -7.42 11.21 1.45
CA ASP A 129 -8.10 10.47 2.51
C ASP A 129 -8.40 11.38 3.72
N PRO A 130 -9.17 10.93 4.72
CA PRO A 130 -9.51 11.75 5.89
C PRO A 130 -8.30 12.28 6.68
N ASP A 131 -7.17 11.61 6.62
CA ASP A 131 -5.95 12.05 7.30
C ASP A 131 -5.03 12.90 6.40
N GLY A 132 -5.32 13.00 5.11
CA GLY A 132 -4.62 13.86 4.16
C GLY A 132 -3.62 13.12 3.26
N ILE A 133 -3.67 11.79 3.22
CA ILE A 133 -2.89 11.00 2.26
C ILE A 133 -3.42 11.28 0.85
N GLU A 134 -2.54 11.67 -0.06
CA GLU A 134 -2.91 11.87 -1.46
C GLU A 134 -3.08 10.53 -2.17
N LEU A 135 -4.24 10.36 -2.80
CA LEU A 135 -4.61 9.16 -3.55
C LEU A 135 -4.96 9.54 -4.99
N ASP A 136 -4.45 8.77 -5.94
CA ASP A 136 -4.80 8.88 -7.35
C ASP A 136 -5.65 7.70 -7.80
N LEU A 137 -6.77 7.97 -8.46
CA LEU A 137 -7.51 6.98 -9.22
C LEU A 137 -7.12 7.11 -10.69
N VAL A 138 -6.49 6.07 -11.23
CA VAL A 138 -5.90 6.07 -12.57
C VAL A 138 -6.59 5.02 -13.43
N THR A 139 -7.07 5.40 -14.60
CA THR A 139 -7.65 4.43 -15.54
C THR A 139 -6.59 3.47 -16.06
N GLY A 140 -6.93 2.18 -16.11
CA GLY A 140 -6.01 1.17 -16.59
C GLY A 140 -6.53 -0.25 -16.49
N SER A 141 -5.75 -1.19 -16.98
CA SER A 141 -6.04 -2.62 -16.91
C SER A 141 -4.98 -3.32 -16.05
N SER A 142 -5.39 -3.83 -14.89
CA SER A 142 -4.52 -4.60 -14.00
C SER A 142 -4.33 -6.02 -14.53
N ALA A 143 -3.09 -6.52 -14.46
CA ALA A 143 -2.77 -7.93 -14.74
C ALA A 143 -3.04 -8.87 -13.56
N LEU A 144 -3.40 -8.33 -12.40
CA LEU A 144 -3.68 -9.10 -11.18
C LEU A 144 -4.95 -9.95 -11.36
N LYS A 145 -4.90 -11.18 -10.86
CA LYS A 145 -6.09 -12.07 -10.78
C LYS A 145 -6.89 -11.69 -9.53
N LEU A 146 -7.73 -10.68 -9.65
CA LEU A 146 -8.51 -10.15 -8.56
C LEU A 146 -9.78 -11.00 -8.33
N THR A 147 -10.19 -11.05 -7.07
CA THR A 147 -11.49 -11.62 -6.69
C THR A 147 -12.45 -10.46 -6.40
N PRO A 148 -13.52 -10.26 -7.20
CA PRO A 148 -14.49 -9.21 -6.94
C PRO A 148 -15.14 -9.32 -5.57
N TRP A 149 -15.46 -8.18 -4.97
CA TRP A 149 -16.27 -8.12 -3.75
C TRP A 149 -17.75 -7.88 -4.12
N PRO A 150 -18.59 -8.94 -4.21
CA PRO A 150 -19.94 -8.81 -4.76
C PRO A 150 -20.88 -7.95 -3.90
N ASP A 151 -20.63 -7.87 -2.59
CA ASP A 151 -21.45 -7.11 -1.63
C ASP A 151 -20.88 -5.70 -1.37
N GLY A 152 -19.91 -5.25 -2.17
CA GLY A 152 -19.29 -3.94 -2.04
C GLY A 152 -20.18 -2.79 -2.48
N PRO A 153 -19.89 -1.55 -2.02
CA PRO A 153 -20.70 -0.36 -2.35
C PRO A 153 -20.40 0.20 -3.75
N VAL A 154 -19.39 -0.32 -4.43
CA VAL A 154 -19.01 0.03 -5.80
C VAL A 154 -19.33 -1.15 -6.70
N PRO A 155 -20.10 -0.95 -7.81
CA PRO A 155 -20.35 -2.01 -8.78
C PRO A 155 -19.04 -2.60 -9.30
N ASN A 156 -19.00 -3.92 -9.52
CA ASN A 156 -17.77 -4.64 -9.89
C ASN A 156 -17.12 -4.09 -11.17
N GLU A 157 -17.93 -3.62 -12.13
CA GLU A 157 -17.45 -3.01 -13.37
C GLU A 157 -16.71 -1.68 -13.18
N HIS A 158 -16.84 -1.08 -11.99
CA HIS A 158 -16.18 0.16 -11.60
C HIS A 158 -15.22 0.01 -10.42
N ALA A 159 -15.15 -1.19 -9.84
CA ALA A 159 -14.34 -1.45 -8.65
C ALA A 159 -12.85 -1.16 -8.88
N ILE A 160 -12.16 -0.77 -7.81
CA ILE A 160 -10.71 -0.60 -7.82
C ILE A 160 -10.03 -1.95 -8.06
N HIS A 161 -9.08 -1.98 -9.01
CA HIS A 161 -8.33 -3.17 -9.42
C HIS A 161 -6.91 -3.20 -8.82
N GLY A 162 -6.78 -2.85 -7.53
CA GLY A 162 -5.51 -2.83 -6.80
C GLY A 162 -4.71 -1.55 -7.05
N PHE A 163 -3.42 -1.60 -6.71
CA PHE A 163 -2.55 -0.45 -6.91
C PHE A 163 -2.29 -0.20 -8.40
N HIS A 164 -2.11 1.06 -8.73
CA HIS A 164 -1.55 1.49 -10.01
C HIS A 164 -0.06 1.81 -9.83
N SER A 165 0.26 2.65 -8.84
CA SER A 165 1.60 3.20 -8.65
C SER A 165 1.81 3.73 -7.25
N VAL A 166 3.06 4.01 -6.91
CA VAL A 166 3.44 4.87 -5.78
C VAL A 166 4.31 6.02 -6.27
N THR A 167 4.15 7.20 -5.67
CA THR A 167 5.05 8.33 -5.89
C THR A 167 5.96 8.49 -4.69
N LEU A 168 7.27 8.45 -4.90
CA LEU A 168 8.28 8.79 -3.90
C LEU A 168 8.68 10.25 -4.10
N THR A 169 8.77 11.01 -3.02
CA THR A 169 9.42 12.33 -3.05
C THR A 169 10.75 12.26 -2.31
N VAL A 170 11.81 12.71 -2.96
CA VAL A 170 13.18 12.71 -2.41
C VAL A 170 13.83 14.08 -2.62
N ALA A 171 14.80 14.43 -1.76
CA ALA A 171 15.53 15.69 -1.90
C ALA A 171 16.43 15.69 -3.14
N GLU A 172 17.14 14.58 -3.37
CA GLU A 172 18.06 14.38 -4.50
C GLU A 172 17.74 13.03 -5.15
N ALA A 173 17.47 13.02 -6.45
CA ALA A 173 16.96 11.84 -7.14
C ALA A 173 18.04 10.83 -7.53
N GLN A 174 19.27 11.28 -7.83
CA GLN A 174 20.26 10.44 -8.53
C GLN A 174 20.59 9.13 -7.81
N ALA A 175 20.76 9.17 -6.47
CA ALA A 175 21.08 7.97 -5.69
C ALA A 175 19.92 6.96 -5.71
N SER A 176 18.67 7.43 -5.66
CA SER A 176 17.47 6.61 -5.78
C SER A 176 17.32 6.03 -7.19
N VAL A 177 17.55 6.83 -8.23
CA VAL A 177 17.54 6.36 -9.64
C VAL A 177 18.54 5.22 -9.84
N ASP A 178 19.77 5.40 -9.36
CA ASP A 178 20.82 4.39 -9.47
C ASP A 178 20.45 3.10 -8.72
N PHE A 179 19.91 3.23 -7.52
CA PHE A 179 19.47 2.09 -6.72
C PHE A 179 18.29 1.36 -7.36
N LEU A 180 17.27 2.08 -7.78
CA LEU A 180 16.10 1.48 -8.44
C LEU A 180 16.50 0.73 -9.71
N THR A 181 17.35 1.32 -10.55
CA THR A 181 17.72 0.74 -11.84
C THR A 181 18.77 -0.36 -11.72
N LYS A 182 19.85 -0.14 -10.95
CA LYS A 182 20.98 -1.06 -10.88
C LYS A 182 20.79 -2.19 -9.88
N THR A 183 20.00 -1.95 -8.81
CA THR A 183 19.78 -2.93 -7.74
C THR A 183 18.40 -3.56 -7.81
N MET A 184 17.34 -2.75 -7.87
CA MET A 184 15.96 -3.24 -7.80
C MET A 184 15.39 -3.74 -9.15
N GLY A 185 16.07 -3.46 -10.27
CA GLY A 185 15.67 -3.90 -11.59
C GLY A 185 14.55 -3.08 -12.23
N PHE A 186 14.30 -1.88 -11.73
CA PHE A 186 13.39 -0.94 -12.38
C PHE A 186 13.96 -0.41 -13.68
N ARG A 187 13.08 -0.11 -14.62
CA ARG A 187 13.39 0.49 -15.91
C ARG A 187 12.74 1.87 -15.99
N GLN A 188 13.52 2.90 -16.30
CA GLN A 188 12.96 4.23 -16.57
C GLN A 188 12.10 4.19 -17.84
N LYS A 189 10.90 4.75 -17.76
CA LYS A 189 9.92 4.78 -18.86
C LYS A 189 9.68 6.16 -19.43
N ALA A 190 9.54 7.17 -18.57
CA ALA A 190 9.22 8.52 -18.96
C ALA A 190 9.76 9.52 -17.92
N GLN A 191 9.84 10.79 -18.33
CA GLN A 191 10.18 11.90 -17.46
C GLN A 191 9.36 13.12 -17.85
N ASP A 192 8.83 13.81 -16.84
CA ASP A 192 8.13 15.08 -16.97
C ASP A 192 8.62 16.03 -15.86
N GLY A 193 9.41 17.01 -16.25
CA GLY A 193 10.06 17.92 -15.32
C GLY A 193 10.91 17.18 -14.28
N ARG A 194 10.54 17.35 -13.01
CA ARG A 194 11.21 16.71 -11.86
C ARG A 194 10.61 15.33 -11.49
N ARG A 195 9.63 14.85 -12.25
CA ARG A 195 9.01 13.53 -12.06
C ARG A 195 9.58 12.54 -13.07
N THR A 196 10.11 11.45 -12.59
CA THR A 196 10.60 10.34 -13.42
C THR A 196 9.80 9.08 -13.13
N ARG A 197 9.23 8.47 -14.16
CA ARG A 197 8.47 7.22 -14.06
C ARG A 197 9.36 6.03 -14.31
N PHE A 198 9.22 5.03 -13.46
CA PHE A 198 9.85 3.71 -13.54
C PHE A 198 8.80 2.63 -13.56
N GLU A 199 9.16 1.50 -14.17
CA GLU A 199 8.40 0.24 -14.11
C GLU A 199 9.31 -0.90 -13.71
N THR A 200 8.76 -1.86 -12.97
CA THR A 200 9.43 -3.12 -12.62
C THR A 200 8.70 -4.33 -13.19
N GLY A 201 9.22 -5.54 -12.98
CA GLY A 201 8.59 -6.77 -13.42
C GLY A 201 8.11 -6.75 -14.87
N GLY A 202 6.86 -7.09 -15.08
CA GLY A 202 6.19 -7.09 -16.40
C GLY A 202 5.76 -5.71 -16.89
N GLY A 203 5.82 -4.68 -16.04
CA GLY A 203 5.29 -3.35 -16.35
C GLY A 203 3.78 -3.23 -16.15
N GLY A 204 3.25 -2.01 -16.30
CA GLY A 204 1.82 -1.70 -16.11
C GLY A 204 1.43 -1.45 -14.66
N PRO A 205 0.12 -1.36 -14.36
CA PRO A 205 -0.38 -1.17 -13.01
C PRO A 205 0.24 -2.15 -12.00
N ASP A 206 0.36 -1.73 -10.76
CA ASP A 206 1.05 -2.37 -9.63
C ASP A 206 2.59 -2.44 -9.73
N SER A 207 3.17 -2.10 -10.87
CA SER A 207 4.62 -2.12 -11.07
C SER A 207 5.23 -0.74 -11.28
N ILE A 208 4.44 0.32 -11.23
CA ILE A 208 4.86 1.70 -11.51
C ILE A 208 5.33 2.40 -10.23
N LEU A 209 6.48 3.06 -10.35
CA LEU A 209 7.01 3.97 -9.35
C LEU A 209 7.34 5.30 -10.02
N ASP A 210 6.74 6.38 -9.50
CA ASP A 210 7.12 7.74 -9.86
C ASP A 210 8.07 8.30 -8.80
N LEU A 211 9.20 8.85 -9.21
CA LEU A 211 10.16 9.53 -8.36
C LEU A 211 10.10 11.03 -8.62
N VAL A 212 9.84 11.81 -7.59
CA VAL A 212 9.78 13.29 -7.67
C VAL A 212 10.95 13.88 -6.88
N GLU A 213 11.77 14.67 -7.54
CA GLU A 213 12.84 15.41 -6.88
C GLU A 213 12.32 16.72 -6.32
N SER A 214 12.54 16.96 -5.03
CA SER A 214 12.09 18.15 -4.30
C SER A 214 13.16 18.65 -3.32
N PRO A 215 14.24 19.28 -3.83
CA PRO A 215 15.39 19.67 -3.01
C PRO A 215 15.06 20.75 -1.96
N GLU A 216 14.05 21.57 -2.23
CA GLU A 216 13.60 22.64 -1.33
C GLU A 216 12.38 22.24 -0.48
N GLY A 217 11.88 21.01 -0.68
CA GLY A 217 10.72 20.49 0.07
C GLY A 217 11.09 20.17 1.53
N PRO A 218 10.11 20.18 2.43
CA PRO A 218 10.35 19.77 3.82
C PRO A 218 10.73 18.28 3.86
N ALA A 219 11.59 17.91 4.82
CA ALA A 219 11.82 16.51 5.14
C ALA A 219 10.51 15.89 5.67
N GLY A 220 10.23 14.67 5.23
CA GLY A 220 9.09 13.90 5.72
C GLY A 220 9.33 13.39 7.14
N GLU A 221 8.29 13.40 7.95
CA GLU A 221 8.28 12.79 9.28
C GLU A 221 7.12 11.78 9.36
N GLU A 222 7.36 10.63 9.99
CA GLU A 222 6.30 9.67 10.26
C GLU A 222 5.25 10.30 11.17
N SER A 223 3.99 10.32 10.71
CA SER A 223 2.90 11.02 11.38
C SER A 223 1.54 10.57 10.84
N ILE A 224 0.45 10.94 11.52
CA ILE A 224 -0.90 10.75 10.97
C ILE A 224 -0.98 11.43 9.59
N GLY A 225 -1.49 10.71 8.59
CA GLY A 225 -1.64 11.18 7.22
C GLY A 225 -0.39 11.00 6.37
N THR A 226 0.54 10.14 6.76
CA THR A 226 1.70 9.77 5.95
C THR A 226 1.78 8.27 5.68
N VAL A 227 2.40 7.90 4.58
CA VAL A 227 2.75 6.51 4.28
C VAL A 227 3.97 6.12 5.09
N HIS A 228 3.89 5.02 5.84
CA HIS A 228 4.98 4.46 6.63
C HIS A 228 5.98 3.72 5.72
N HIS A 229 5.48 2.85 4.83
CA HIS A 229 6.30 2.11 3.88
C HIS A 229 5.52 1.62 2.67
N VAL A 230 6.25 1.32 1.61
CA VAL A 230 5.77 0.51 0.48
C VAL A 230 6.46 -0.84 0.49
N ALA A 231 5.70 -1.93 0.34
CA ALA A 231 6.20 -3.29 0.24
C ALA A 231 6.19 -3.77 -1.20
N TRP A 232 7.31 -4.35 -1.62
CA TRP A 232 7.48 -5.01 -2.91
C TRP A 232 7.32 -6.51 -2.77
N ARG A 233 6.80 -7.18 -3.79
CA ARG A 233 6.51 -8.62 -3.77
C ARG A 233 7.77 -9.47 -3.87
N ALA A 234 7.77 -10.56 -3.12
CA ALA A 234 8.58 -11.74 -3.35
C ALA A 234 7.63 -12.95 -3.48
N PRO A 235 7.73 -13.75 -4.55
CA PRO A 235 6.82 -14.89 -4.74
C PRO A 235 6.86 -15.91 -3.59
N ASP A 236 8.03 -16.08 -2.97
CA ASP A 236 8.25 -17.04 -1.88
C ASP A 236 9.46 -16.67 -0.99
N ASP A 237 9.69 -17.47 0.03
CA ASP A 237 10.77 -17.31 1.01
C ASP A 237 12.18 -17.30 0.37
N LYS A 238 12.38 -18.12 -0.68
CA LYS A 238 13.68 -18.19 -1.35
C LYS A 238 13.97 -16.89 -2.09
N HIS A 239 13.00 -16.37 -2.85
CA HIS A 239 13.17 -15.09 -3.54
C HIS A 239 13.40 -13.94 -2.55
N GLN A 240 12.71 -13.95 -1.40
CA GLN A 240 12.94 -12.94 -0.37
C GLN A 240 14.36 -13.03 0.21
N ALA A 241 14.87 -14.25 0.47
CA ALA A 241 16.23 -14.45 0.96
C ALA A 241 17.27 -13.96 -0.07
N ASP A 242 17.08 -14.30 -1.35
CA ASP A 242 17.95 -13.84 -2.45
C ASP A 242 17.94 -12.30 -2.56
N TRP A 243 16.77 -11.65 -2.40
CA TRP A 243 16.67 -10.19 -2.32
C TRP A 243 17.42 -9.62 -1.13
N ARG A 244 17.30 -10.23 0.05
CA ARG A 244 18.01 -9.77 1.24
C ARG A 244 19.53 -9.78 1.03
N GLU A 245 20.08 -10.84 0.46
CA GLU A 245 21.52 -10.93 0.14
C GLU A 245 21.93 -9.86 -0.87
N LYS A 246 21.15 -9.67 -1.93
CA LYS A 246 21.40 -8.64 -2.96
C LYS A 246 21.42 -7.23 -2.39
N LEU A 247 20.48 -6.92 -1.50
CA LEU A 247 20.38 -5.60 -0.85
C LEU A 247 21.54 -5.35 0.13
N ILE A 248 21.95 -6.35 0.89
CA ILE A 248 23.15 -6.28 1.78
C ILE A 248 24.41 -6.06 0.94
N ALA A 249 24.57 -6.79 -0.16
CA ALA A 249 25.68 -6.62 -1.09
C ALA A 249 25.71 -5.22 -1.73
N ALA A 250 24.52 -4.60 -1.92
CA ALA A 250 24.37 -3.23 -2.37
C ALA A 250 24.55 -2.18 -1.25
N GLY A 251 25.01 -2.60 -0.07
CA GLY A 251 25.29 -1.71 1.06
C GLY A 251 24.08 -1.21 1.84
N ARG A 252 22.93 -1.89 1.71
CA ARG A 252 21.74 -1.52 2.50
C ARG A 252 21.75 -2.19 3.86
N ASN A 253 21.30 -1.46 4.89
CA ASN A 253 21.04 -2.05 6.20
C ASN A 253 19.67 -2.73 6.15
N VAL A 254 19.65 -4.05 6.05
CA VAL A 254 18.42 -4.85 5.88
C VAL A 254 18.15 -5.64 7.16
N THR A 255 16.91 -5.58 7.66
CA THR A 255 16.52 -6.35 8.83
C THR A 255 16.71 -7.87 8.61
N PRO A 256 16.77 -8.68 9.68
CA PRO A 256 16.45 -10.10 9.57
C PRO A 256 15.07 -10.31 8.95
N VAL A 257 14.80 -11.52 8.48
CA VAL A 257 13.44 -11.90 8.08
C VAL A 257 12.54 -11.89 9.32
N ILE A 258 11.43 -11.18 9.23
CA ILE A 258 10.42 -11.04 10.31
C ILE A 258 9.15 -11.73 9.84
N ASP A 259 8.65 -12.67 10.65
CA ASP A 259 7.35 -13.31 10.41
C ASP A 259 6.23 -12.37 10.86
N ARG A 260 5.41 -11.93 9.89
CA ARG A 260 4.23 -11.07 10.12
C ARG A 260 2.92 -11.87 10.12
N TRP A 261 2.99 -13.21 10.13
CA TRP A 261 1.90 -14.17 10.11
C TRP A 261 1.24 -14.33 8.74
N TYR A 262 0.89 -13.25 8.07
CA TYR A 262 0.26 -13.28 6.74
C TYR A 262 1.27 -13.29 5.60
N PHE A 263 2.48 -12.86 5.88
CA PHE A 263 3.66 -12.80 5.00
C PHE A 263 4.90 -12.67 5.85
N LYS A 264 6.05 -12.92 5.26
CA LYS A 264 7.35 -12.61 5.86
C LYS A 264 7.91 -11.34 5.26
N SER A 265 8.62 -10.56 6.05
CA SER A 265 9.07 -9.21 5.69
C SER A 265 10.55 -9.01 5.94
N ILE A 266 11.21 -8.27 5.06
CA ILE A 266 12.49 -7.61 5.30
C ILE A 266 12.34 -6.13 5.02
N TYR A 267 12.96 -5.27 5.84
CA TYR A 267 12.85 -3.82 5.75
C TYR A 267 14.22 -3.18 5.51
N TYR A 268 14.23 -2.12 4.71
CA TYR A 268 15.43 -1.32 4.46
C TYR A 268 15.00 0.07 3.95
N ARG A 269 15.90 1.06 4.12
CA ARG A 269 15.69 2.37 3.48
C ARG A 269 16.43 2.42 2.15
N GLU A 270 15.70 2.83 1.10
CA GLU A 270 16.34 3.17 -0.18
C GLU A 270 17.18 4.47 0.01
N PRO A 271 18.06 4.85 -0.95
CA PRO A 271 18.98 5.98 -0.75
C PRO A 271 18.34 7.34 -0.48
N GLY A 272 17.14 7.60 -0.98
CA GLY A 272 16.38 8.84 -0.73
C GLY A 272 15.68 8.89 0.63
N GLY A 273 15.79 7.81 1.43
CA GLY A 273 15.25 7.73 2.79
C GLY A 273 13.93 7.00 2.92
N VAL A 274 13.25 6.68 1.81
CA VAL A 274 11.95 6.00 1.86
C VAL A 274 12.10 4.58 2.40
N LEU A 275 11.24 4.20 3.35
CA LEU A 275 11.22 2.85 3.91
C LEU A 275 10.58 1.89 2.90
N PHE A 276 11.37 0.92 2.46
CA PHE A 276 10.94 -0.19 1.63
C PHE A 276 10.86 -1.48 2.43
N GLU A 277 9.91 -2.30 2.05
CA GLU A 277 9.78 -3.68 2.50
C GLU A 277 9.86 -4.61 1.29
N ILE A 278 10.32 -5.86 1.48
CA ILE A 278 10.04 -6.96 0.57
C ILE A 278 9.25 -8.00 1.35
N ALA A 279 8.01 -8.25 0.89
CA ALA A 279 7.06 -9.17 1.51
C ALA A 279 6.80 -10.39 0.63
N THR A 280 6.67 -11.58 1.25
CA THR A 280 6.29 -12.80 0.53
C THR A 280 4.80 -12.81 0.21
N ASP A 281 4.41 -13.33 -0.96
CA ASP A 281 3.01 -13.45 -1.36
C ASP A 281 2.22 -14.44 -0.47
N SER A 282 2.89 -15.40 0.13
CA SER A 282 2.31 -16.43 0.99
C SER A 282 2.66 -16.22 2.46
N PRO A 283 1.83 -16.75 3.39
CA PRO A 283 0.63 -17.58 3.23
C PRO A 283 -0.65 -16.82 2.90
N GLY A 284 -0.71 -15.50 3.08
CA GLY A 284 -1.87 -14.66 2.83
C GLY A 284 -2.90 -14.64 3.96
N PHE A 285 -3.94 -13.83 3.80
CA PHE A 285 -4.90 -13.52 4.88
C PHE A 285 -5.89 -14.64 5.20
N THR A 286 -5.97 -15.67 4.37
CA THR A 286 -6.88 -16.79 4.58
C THR A 286 -6.31 -17.91 5.49
N ILE A 287 -5.11 -17.70 6.03
CA ILE A 287 -4.47 -18.68 6.93
C ILE A 287 -5.24 -18.90 8.24
N ASP A 288 -5.95 -17.89 8.73
CA ASP A 288 -6.66 -17.89 10.03
C ASP A 288 -8.15 -17.55 9.93
N GLU A 289 -8.63 -17.03 8.80
CA GLU A 289 -10.05 -16.75 8.56
C GLU A 289 -10.46 -17.27 7.18
N LYS A 290 -11.69 -17.79 7.08
CA LYS A 290 -12.25 -18.19 5.79
C LYS A 290 -12.50 -16.95 4.90
N PRO A 291 -12.44 -17.08 3.56
CA PRO A 291 -12.66 -15.96 2.64
C PRO A 291 -13.89 -15.10 2.96
N GLY A 292 -15.05 -15.72 3.24
CA GLY A 292 -16.28 -14.98 3.56
C GLY A 292 -16.28 -14.30 4.94
N ALA A 293 -15.36 -14.66 5.83
CA ALA A 293 -15.26 -14.14 7.20
C ALA A 293 -14.06 -13.20 7.42
N LEU A 294 -13.28 -12.91 6.38
CA LEU A 294 -12.14 -12.01 6.50
C LEU A 294 -12.54 -10.66 7.12
N GLY A 295 -11.78 -10.22 8.12
CA GLY A 295 -11.98 -8.96 8.83
C GLY A 295 -13.12 -8.93 9.84
N SER A 296 -13.87 -10.01 10.03
CA SER A 296 -15.02 -10.05 10.95
C SER A 296 -14.61 -10.05 12.43
N GLY A 297 -13.46 -10.64 12.77
CA GLY A 297 -12.94 -10.75 14.11
C GLY A 297 -11.60 -10.02 14.31
N LEU A 298 -11.16 -9.92 15.59
CA LEU A 298 -9.79 -9.52 15.89
C LEU A 298 -8.87 -10.73 15.62
N SER A 299 -8.11 -10.67 14.55
CA SER A 299 -7.14 -11.69 14.15
C SER A 299 -5.80 -11.42 14.81
N LEU A 300 -5.28 -12.39 15.56
CA LEU A 300 -4.00 -12.28 16.24
C LEU A 300 -3.08 -13.40 15.79
N PRO A 301 -1.80 -13.12 15.51
CA PRO A 301 -0.79 -14.16 15.35
C PRO A 301 -0.76 -15.11 16.57
N PRO A 302 -0.33 -16.37 16.41
CA PRO A 302 -0.33 -17.36 17.51
C PRO A 302 0.38 -16.88 18.78
N TRP A 303 1.47 -16.14 18.63
CA TRP A 303 2.26 -15.62 19.76
C TRP A 303 1.61 -14.45 20.50
N PHE A 304 0.51 -13.85 19.96
CA PHE A 304 -0.29 -12.82 20.63
C PHE A 304 -1.62 -13.34 21.17
N GLN A 305 -1.98 -14.61 20.98
CA GLN A 305 -3.27 -15.16 21.43
C GLN A 305 -3.46 -15.04 22.95
N VAL A 306 -2.39 -15.15 23.74
CA VAL A 306 -2.41 -14.98 25.20
C VAL A 306 -2.88 -13.58 25.63
N ARG A 307 -2.78 -12.58 24.77
CA ARG A 307 -3.21 -11.19 25.05
C ARG A 307 -4.61 -10.86 24.52
N ARG A 308 -5.34 -11.82 23.96
CA ARG A 308 -6.62 -11.58 23.26
C ARG A 308 -7.63 -10.81 24.08
N ASP A 309 -7.87 -11.22 25.32
CA ASP A 309 -8.87 -10.59 26.20
C ASP A 309 -8.47 -9.15 26.53
N THR A 310 -7.23 -8.94 26.97
CA THR A 310 -6.70 -7.60 27.27
C THR A 310 -6.75 -6.67 26.05
N LEU A 311 -6.36 -7.16 24.87
CA LEU A 311 -6.39 -6.37 23.65
C LEU A 311 -7.84 -6.07 23.22
N GLY A 312 -8.77 -7.02 23.42
CA GLY A 312 -10.19 -6.81 23.14
C GLY A 312 -10.82 -5.71 24.03
N GLU A 313 -10.32 -5.53 25.24
CA GLU A 313 -10.79 -4.49 26.17
C GLU A 313 -10.16 -3.10 25.90
N THR A 314 -8.92 -3.07 25.40
CA THR A 314 -8.17 -1.81 25.22
C THR A 314 -8.36 -1.18 23.83
N LEU A 315 -8.57 -2.00 22.80
CA LEU A 315 -8.77 -1.52 21.44
C LEU A 315 -10.19 -0.98 21.23
N THR A 316 -10.32 0.25 20.76
CA THR A 316 -11.63 0.86 20.45
C THR A 316 -12.38 0.01 19.43
N PRO A 317 -13.66 -0.36 19.66
CA PRO A 317 -14.43 -1.15 18.71
C PRO A 317 -14.52 -0.49 17.33
N ILE A 318 -14.39 -1.30 16.28
CA ILE A 318 -14.54 -0.89 14.87
C ILE A 318 -15.87 -1.44 14.36
N VAL A 319 -16.68 -0.58 13.76
CA VAL A 319 -17.92 -0.92 13.06
C VAL A 319 -17.64 -0.93 11.55
N ILE A 320 -17.80 -2.10 10.93
CA ILE A 320 -17.68 -2.20 9.47
C ILE A 320 -19.03 -1.78 8.86
N PRO A 321 -19.06 -0.82 7.93
CA PRO A 321 -20.30 -0.42 7.28
C PRO A 321 -20.94 -1.60 6.53
N THR A 322 -22.14 -2.01 6.95
CA THR A 322 -22.86 -3.17 6.36
C THR A 322 -23.98 -2.78 5.38
N ASN A 323 -24.38 -1.50 5.38
CA ASN A 323 -25.53 -1.01 4.57
C ASN A 323 -25.09 -0.06 3.46
N LEU A 324 -24.11 -0.46 2.66
CA LEU A 324 -23.53 0.38 1.62
C LEU A 324 -24.23 0.26 0.26
N VAL A 325 -25.29 -0.56 0.17
CA VAL A 325 -26.08 -0.72 -1.05
C VAL A 325 -27.02 0.45 -1.18
N GLN A 326 -26.76 1.30 -2.18
CA GLN A 326 -27.60 2.36 -2.74
C GLN A 326 -27.93 3.57 -1.82
N GLY A 327 -27.16 4.63 -1.98
CA GLY A 327 -27.62 6.03 -1.97
C GLY A 327 -28.70 6.44 -0.96
N ARG A 328 -28.55 6.16 0.32
CA ARG A 328 -29.26 6.91 1.37
C ARG A 328 -28.24 7.48 2.33
N ALA A 329 -27.90 8.75 2.10
CA ALA A 329 -27.35 9.59 3.16
C ALA A 329 -28.34 9.54 4.34
N SER A 330 -27.98 8.89 5.42
CA SER A 330 -28.68 9.10 6.68
C SER A 330 -28.31 10.50 7.18
N SER A 331 -29.19 11.45 6.96
CA SER A 331 -29.19 12.73 7.66
C SER A 331 -29.38 12.45 9.16
N ARG A 332 -28.33 12.65 9.95
CA ARG A 332 -28.42 13.13 11.33
C ARG A 332 -27.15 13.86 11.71
#